data_e1ea0423ac5de770a2a4ce3e3b1791d3
#
_entry.id   e1ea0423ac5de770a2a4ce3e3b1791d3
#
_cell.length_a   1.000
_cell.length_b   1.000
_cell.length_c   1.000
_cell.angle_alpha   90.00
_cell.angle_beta   90.00
_cell.angle_gamma   90.00
#
_symmetry.space_group_name_H-M   'P 1'
#
loop_
_entity.id
_entity.type
_entity.pdbx_description
1 polymer ?
#
loop_
_entity_poly.entity_id
_entity_poly.type
_entity_poly.pdbx_seq_one_letter_code
_entity_poly.pdbx_strand_id
1 'polypeptide(L)'
;MRKLQGKYCQDCKIFTDNVEEEAVALVQSMLEQPAFADSHIRIMPDVHMGKEITIGFSAPLGKYVNPNHVGVDIGCTVSTMELSTVVPEECYAEFERMVGEVIPTGHRINGYEVINRDEFYAFLNEEYKQVMSDFPEMINPVEIINEEFVSRFLMRIGMNTEMFYRSLPSLGGGNHFLEYGETEDNRGFFTVHCGSRNLGVKVCNYWARKAKDSCSEISEKDYYRIIEEVKASCSDRTQWQRLIQEAKVRVREEEYMADYLSGTYLKGYLSDMVVAQAYARFNHIMIHRLVSEILYGHFGIEVLDEIFTTHNYIDFKDHPMIRKGAIRAYANELCIIPFNMRDGLAICRGKSNPDWNYTAPHGAGRILSRSAAKMQLKMEEFENTMTNVYSTTVCEGTLDESPMAYKPMDEIVRLIEPTVEILYFVRPKINIKATDAE
;
A
#
# COMPACT_ATOMS: atom_id res chain seq x y z
N MET A 1 9.07 -5.61 -21.79
CA MET A 1 9.94 -5.25 -20.63
C MET A 1 10.85 -4.11 -21.03
N ARG A 2 10.84 -2.99 -20.28
CA ARG A 2 11.73 -1.83 -20.52
C ARG A 2 12.85 -1.82 -19.50
N LYS A 3 14.07 -1.44 -19.92
CA LYS A 3 15.21 -1.18 -19.03
C LYS A 3 15.51 0.31 -19.05
N LEU A 4 15.68 0.91 -17.86
CA LEU A 4 15.99 2.31 -17.70
C LEU A 4 17.30 2.48 -16.92
N GLN A 5 17.99 3.56 -17.20
CA GLN A 5 19.23 3.95 -16.52
C GLN A 5 19.21 5.46 -16.28
N GLY A 6 19.70 5.88 -15.14
CA GLY A 6 19.87 7.28 -14.78
C GLY A 6 21.24 7.58 -14.22
N LYS A 7 21.47 8.81 -13.81
CA LYS A 7 22.77 9.28 -13.30
C LYS A 7 23.23 8.46 -12.09
N TYR A 8 22.34 8.12 -11.17
CA TYR A 8 22.67 7.45 -9.92
C TYR A 8 22.25 5.98 -9.88
N CYS A 9 21.15 5.61 -10.52
CA CYS A 9 20.69 4.24 -10.58
C CYS A 9 20.79 3.70 -12.01
N GLN A 10 21.58 2.62 -12.19
CA GLN A 10 21.85 2.00 -13.49
C GLN A 10 21.04 0.71 -13.70
N ASP A 11 20.31 0.23 -12.68
CA ASP A 11 19.59 -1.04 -12.75
C ASP A 11 18.09 -0.86 -12.38
N CYS A 12 17.33 -0.45 -13.38
CA CYS A 12 15.88 -0.36 -13.30
C CYS A 12 15.22 -1.17 -14.41
N LYS A 13 14.21 -1.97 -14.05
CA LYS A 13 13.39 -2.76 -14.99
C LYS A 13 11.92 -2.51 -14.76
N ILE A 14 11.16 -2.30 -15.86
CA ILE A 14 9.70 -2.27 -15.89
C ILE A 14 9.24 -3.55 -16.59
N PHE A 15 8.46 -4.39 -15.90
CA PHE A 15 8.10 -5.73 -16.38
C PHE A 15 6.86 -5.74 -17.30
N THR A 16 6.59 -4.64 -17.96
CA THR A 16 5.57 -4.53 -19.01
C THR A 16 6.01 -3.53 -20.08
N ASP A 17 5.42 -3.62 -21.25
CA ASP A 17 5.50 -2.59 -22.29
C ASP A 17 4.27 -1.69 -22.29
N ASN A 18 3.17 -2.13 -21.64
CA ASN A 18 1.95 -1.37 -21.44
C ASN A 18 2.06 -0.46 -20.19
N VAL A 19 2.72 0.68 -20.36
CA VAL A 19 2.95 1.68 -19.33
C VAL A 19 2.84 3.08 -19.93
N GLU A 20 2.16 3.98 -19.23
CA GLU A 20 2.02 5.38 -19.60
C GLU A 20 3.38 6.08 -19.63
N GLU A 21 3.62 6.95 -20.61
CA GLU A 21 4.90 7.67 -20.75
C GLU A 21 5.16 8.59 -19.55
N GLU A 22 4.13 9.14 -18.92
CA GLU A 22 4.22 9.92 -17.68
C GLU A 22 4.73 9.06 -16.52
N ALA A 23 4.30 7.81 -16.42
CA ALA A 23 4.81 6.88 -15.42
C ALA A 23 6.28 6.52 -15.69
N VAL A 24 6.67 6.34 -16.95
CA VAL A 24 8.08 6.13 -17.34
C VAL A 24 8.93 7.36 -16.98
N ALA A 25 8.44 8.58 -17.27
CA ALA A 25 9.14 9.81 -16.94
C ALA A 25 9.31 9.97 -15.41
N LEU A 26 8.30 9.58 -14.62
CA LEU A 26 8.38 9.59 -13.16
C LEU A 26 9.46 8.61 -12.66
N VAL A 27 9.51 7.39 -13.20
CA VAL A 27 10.58 6.43 -12.88
C VAL A 27 11.94 7.01 -13.28
N GLN A 28 12.07 7.59 -14.48
CA GLN A 28 13.33 8.19 -14.93
C GLN A 28 13.81 9.30 -13.96
N SER A 29 12.90 10.15 -13.47
CA SER A 29 13.25 11.21 -12.51
C SER A 29 13.80 10.67 -11.19
N MET A 30 13.35 9.49 -10.76
CA MET A 30 13.88 8.82 -9.57
C MET A 30 15.32 8.34 -9.79
N LEU A 31 15.63 7.82 -10.98
CA LEU A 31 16.97 7.31 -11.31
C LEU A 31 18.03 8.43 -11.34
N GLU A 32 17.60 9.68 -11.46
CA GLU A 32 18.44 10.89 -11.39
C GLU A 32 18.67 11.38 -9.94
N GLN A 33 18.15 10.69 -8.91
CA GLN A 33 18.26 11.12 -7.53
C GLN A 33 19.32 10.31 -6.77
N PRO A 34 20.19 10.98 -5.97
CA PRO A 34 21.25 10.32 -5.20
C PRO A 34 20.73 9.29 -4.19
N ALA A 35 19.46 9.44 -3.74
CA ALA A 35 18.82 8.50 -2.81
C ALA A 35 18.73 7.07 -3.35
N PHE A 36 18.73 6.90 -4.67
CA PHE A 36 18.66 5.60 -5.34
C PHE A 36 20.00 5.15 -5.91
N ALA A 37 21.12 5.76 -5.46
CA ALA A 37 22.44 5.35 -5.91
C ALA A 37 22.65 3.85 -5.67
N ASP A 38 23.11 3.16 -6.74
CA ASP A 38 23.40 1.73 -6.76
C ASP A 38 22.20 0.83 -6.35
N SER A 39 20.98 1.34 -6.44
CA SER A 39 19.76 0.59 -6.10
C SER A 39 19.33 -0.33 -7.25
N HIS A 40 18.62 -1.41 -6.90
CA HIS A 40 17.95 -2.32 -7.84
C HIS A 40 16.46 -2.01 -7.86
N ILE A 41 15.99 -1.20 -8.83
CA ILE A 41 14.60 -0.81 -8.93
C ILE A 41 13.84 -1.76 -9.85
N ARG A 42 12.71 -2.28 -9.35
CA ARG A 42 11.83 -3.17 -10.10
C ARG A 42 10.41 -2.64 -10.09
N ILE A 43 9.85 -2.49 -11.28
CA ILE A 43 8.49 -1.97 -11.48
C ILE A 43 7.63 -3.09 -12.06
N MET A 44 6.58 -3.44 -11.33
CA MET A 44 5.70 -4.56 -11.61
C MET A 44 4.77 -4.29 -12.81
N PRO A 45 4.18 -5.34 -13.43
CA PRO A 45 3.31 -5.20 -14.60
C PRO A 45 2.06 -4.33 -14.40
N ASP A 46 1.57 -4.25 -13.18
CA ASP A 46 0.42 -3.42 -12.78
C ASP A 46 0.74 -1.93 -12.61
N VAL A 47 1.92 -1.51 -13.08
CA VAL A 47 2.39 -0.12 -12.98
C VAL A 47 1.38 0.89 -13.49
N HIS A 48 1.20 1.94 -12.71
CA HIS A 48 0.43 3.14 -13.07
C HIS A 48 0.92 4.36 -12.26
N MET A 49 0.41 5.54 -12.62
CA MET A 49 0.82 6.79 -11.98
C MET A 49 0.56 6.77 -10.47
N GLY A 50 1.59 7.13 -9.70
CA GLY A 50 1.51 7.46 -8.30
C GLY A 50 1.81 8.95 -8.07
N LYS A 51 1.86 9.39 -6.81
CA LYS A 51 2.07 10.81 -6.49
C LYS A 51 3.53 11.25 -6.70
N GLU A 52 4.49 10.50 -6.18
CA GLU A 52 5.93 10.81 -6.24
C GLU A 52 6.75 9.66 -6.82
N ILE A 53 6.25 8.45 -6.73
CA ILE A 53 6.73 7.28 -7.43
C ILE A 53 5.54 6.50 -8.00
N THR A 54 5.81 5.62 -8.96
CA THR A 54 4.78 4.75 -9.54
C THR A 54 4.27 3.72 -8.51
N ILE A 55 3.03 3.29 -8.68
CA ILE A 55 2.51 2.07 -8.05
C ILE A 55 3.13 0.86 -8.80
N GLY A 56 3.32 -0.25 -8.11
CA GLY A 56 4.06 -1.42 -8.63
C GLY A 56 5.57 -1.35 -8.34
N PHE A 57 5.99 -0.47 -7.44
CA PHE A 57 7.41 -0.21 -7.15
C PHE A 57 7.98 -1.15 -6.08
N SER A 58 9.22 -1.62 -6.32
CA SER A 58 10.03 -2.35 -5.34
C SER A 58 11.50 -1.97 -5.46
N ALA A 59 12.15 -1.71 -4.32
CA ALA A 59 13.59 -1.47 -4.21
C ALA A 59 14.12 -1.86 -2.83
N PRO A 60 15.41 -2.22 -2.69
CA PRO A 60 16.04 -2.36 -1.39
C PRO A 60 15.92 -1.08 -0.57
N LEU A 61 15.73 -1.21 0.74
CA LEU A 61 15.69 -0.09 1.65
C LEU A 61 17.08 0.55 1.73
N GLY A 62 17.19 1.79 1.28
CA GLY A 62 18.42 2.57 1.31
C GLY A 62 18.62 3.36 2.61
N LYS A 63 19.69 4.16 2.63
CA LYS A 63 19.98 5.09 3.74
C LYS A 63 19.03 6.29 3.78
N TYR A 64 18.36 6.58 2.67
CA TYR A 64 17.47 7.71 2.46
C TYR A 64 16.11 7.21 2.02
N VAL A 65 15.07 7.62 2.73
CA VAL A 65 13.68 7.19 2.46
C VAL A 65 12.75 8.39 2.46
N ASN A 66 12.00 8.54 1.39
CA ASN A 66 10.86 9.45 1.37
C ASN A 66 9.60 8.69 1.82
N PRO A 67 8.86 9.14 2.84
CA PRO A 67 7.64 8.46 3.31
C PRO A 67 6.59 8.25 2.22
N ASN A 68 6.53 9.13 1.21
CA ASN A 68 5.60 8.98 0.09
C ASN A 68 5.96 7.79 -0.84
N HIS A 69 7.18 7.21 -0.72
CA HIS A 69 7.56 6.00 -1.45
C HIS A 69 6.87 4.73 -0.93
N VAL A 70 6.35 4.73 0.28
CA VAL A 70 5.37 3.75 0.77
C VAL A 70 3.95 4.27 0.57
N GLY A 71 3.73 5.56 0.89
CA GLY A 71 2.46 6.24 0.74
C GLY A 71 1.66 6.33 2.02
N VAL A 72 0.42 6.81 1.87
CA VAL A 72 -0.45 7.11 3.01
C VAL A 72 -1.20 5.90 3.56
N ASP A 73 -1.41 4.87 2.76
CA ASP A 73 -2.08 3.64 3.19
C ASP A 73 -1.04 2.57 3.56
N ILE A 74 -0.32 2.86 4.66
CA ILE A 74 0.72 1.98 5.20
C ILE A 74 0.08 0.67 5.65
N GLY A 75 0.67 -0.45 5.22
CA GLY A 75 0.19 -1.78 5.59
C GLY A 75 -1.10 -2.19 4.88
N CYS A 76 -1.44 -1.52 3.75
CA CYS A 76 -2.54 -1.99 2.92
C CYS A 76 -2.33 -3.45 2.52
N THR A 77 -3.34 -4.26 2.75
CA THR A 77 -3.27 -5.73 2.69
C THR A 77 -4.50 -6.24 1.95
N VAL A 78 -4.32 -7.29 1.19
CA VAL A 78 -5.41 -8.19 0.78
C VAL A 78 -5.28 -9.47 1.61
N SER A 79 -6.34 -9.83 2.33
CA SER A 79 -6.38 -11.09 3.07
C SER A 79 -7.60 -11.90 2.65
N THR A 80 -7.51 -13.23 2.72
CA THR A 80 -8.64 -14.11 2.40
C THR A 80 -8.75 -15.26 3.40
N MET A 81 -9.98 -15.66 3.67
CA MET A 81 -10.34 -16.85 4.43
C MET A 81 -10.84 -17.93 3.46
N GLU A 82 -10.28 -19.12 3.51
CA GLU A 82 -10.83 -20.30 2.88
C GLU A 82 -11.95 -20.88 3.74
N LEU A 83 -13.08 -21.18 3.14
CA LEU A 83 -14.29 -21.63 3.82
C LEU A 83 -14.50 -23.14 3.65
N SER A 84 -15.11 -23.79 4.65
CA SER A 84 -15.41 -25.24 4.63
C SER A 84 -16.42 -25.65 3.56
N THR A 85 -17.25 -24.70 3.12
CA THR A 85 -18.22 -24.86 2.02
C THR A 85 -18.61 -23.49 1.45
N VAL A 86 -19.37 -23.50 0.35
CA VAL A 86 -19.85 -22.27 -0.29
C VAL A 86 -21.07 -21.69 0.43
N VAL A 87 -21.24 -20.36 0.35
CA VAL A 87 -22.47 -19.68 0.78
C VAL A 87 -23.54 -19.94 -0.28
N PRO A 88 -24.74 -20.44 0.07
CA PRO A 88 -25.81 -20.65 -0.90
C PRO A 88 -26.23 -19.35 -1.60
N GLU A 89 -26.50 -19.41 -2.91
CA GLU A 89 -26.80 -18.23 -3.73
C GLU A 89 -28.03 -17.47 -3.21
N GLU A 90 -29.05 -18.18 -2.73
CA GLU A 90 -30.25 -17.60 -2.14
C GLU A 90 -29.96 -16.79 -0.85
N CYS A 91 -28.79 -16.99 -0.24
CA CYS A 91 -28.36 -16.30 0.98
C CYS A 91 -27.49 -15.06 0.71
N TYR A 92 -27.12 -14.75 -0.55
CA TYR A 92 -26.16 -13.65 -0.84
C TYR A 92 -26.63 -12.30 -0.33
N ALA A 93 -27.91 -11.97 -0.50
CA ALA A 93 -28.49 -10.71 -0.02
C ALA A 93 -28.45 -10.60 1.52
N GLU A 94 -28.75 -11.71 2.21
CA GLU A 94 -28.71 -11.77 3.66
C GLU A 94 -27.26 -11.65 4.17
N PHE A 95 -26.34 -12.38 3.58
CA PHE A 95 -24.92 -12.35 3.95
C PHE A 95 -24.32 -10.96 3.74
N GLU A 96 -24.53 -10.32 2.57
CA GLU A 96 -24.06 -8.95 2.32
C GLU A 96 -24.62 -7.97 3.36
N ARG A 97 -25.92 -8.02 3.66
CA ARG A 97 -26.55 -7.17 4.67
C ARG A 97 -25.92 -7.35 6.05
N MET A 98 -25.75 -8.58 6.50
CA MET A 98 -25.16 -8.90 7.81
C MET A 98 -23.72 -8.39 7.92
N VAL A 99 -22.89 -8.60 6.90
CA VAL A 99 -21.52 -8.08 6.85
C VAL A 99 -21.51 -6.54 6.87
N GLY A 100 -22.40 -5.90 6.11
CA GLY A 100 -22.52 -4.44 6.06
C GLY A 100 -23.01 -3.80 7.37
N GLU A 101 -23.76 -4.53 8.21
CA GLU A 101 -24.23 -4.06 9.53
C GLU A 101 -23.10 -4.03 10.57
N VAL A 102 -22.11 -4.93 10.48
CA VAL A 102 -21.04 -5.04 11.49
C VAL A 102 -19.72 -4.40 11.06
N ILE A 103 -19.52 -4.15 9.75
CA ILE A 103 -18.29 -3.55 9.23
C ILE A 103 -18.58 -2.19 8.60
N PRO A 104 -18.32 -1.07 9.31
CA PRO A 104 -18.44 0.28 8.73
C PRO A 104 -17.50 0.44 7.52
N THR A 105 -17.96 1.16 6.48
CA THR A 105 -17.20 1.39 5.24
C THR A 105 -16.93 2.88 5.00
N GLY A 106 -15.93 3.21 4.19
CA GLY A 106 -15.60 4.58 3.81
C GLY A 106 -15.10 5.42 4.99
N HIS A 107 -15.69 6.56 5.20
CA HIS A 107 -15.38 7.46 6.33
C HIS A 107 -16.05 7.05 7.64
N ARG A 108 -17.00 6.14 7.61
CA ARG A 108 -17.70 5.66 8.81
C ARG A 108 -16.75 4.83 9.67
N ILE A 109 -16.91 4.97 10.98
CA ILE A 109 -16.25 4.20 12.03
C ILE A 109 -17.30 3.65 13.00
N ASN A 110 -16.89 2.72 13.86
CA ASN A 110 -17.78 2.16 14.85
C ASN A 110 -18.35 3.23 15.81
N GLY A 111 -19.58 3.08 16.25
CA GLY A 111 -20.24 3.96 17.22
C GLY A 111 -19.59 3.93 18.61
N TYR A 112 -18.91 2.84 18.92
CA TYR A 112 -18.17 2.58 20.15
C TYR A 112 -16.92 1.73 19.84
N GLU A 113 -16.06 1.54 20.81
CA GLU A 113 -14.87 0.70 20.69
C GLU A 113 -15.27 -0.79 20.74
N VAL A 114 -14.92 -1.54 19.72
CA VAL A 114 -15.28 -2.96 19.55
C VAL A 114 -14.15 -3.88 20.01
N ILE A 115 -12.91 -3.40 19.97
CA ILE A 115 -11.72 -4.21 20.26
C ILE A 115 -11.45 -4.35 21.77
N ASN A 116 -10.78 -5.45 22.15
CA ASN A 116 -10.16 -5.57 23.46
C ASN A 116 -8.76 -4.94 23.41
N ARG A 117 -8.50 -3.89 24.21
CA ARG A 117 -7.22 -3.16 24.21
C ARG A 117 -6.04 -4.01 24.66
N ASP A 118 -6.23 -4.92 25.62
CA ASP A 118 -5.14 -5.77 26.11
C ASP A 118 -4.69 -6.75 25.02
N GLU A 119 -5.64 -7.36 24.29
CA GLU A 119 -5.37 -8.19 23.11
C GLU A 119 -4.66 -7.38 22.03
N PHE A 120 -5.14 -6.17 21.75
CA PHE A 120 -4.56 -5.28 20.75
C PHE A 120 -3.11 -4.89 21.12
N TYR A 121 -2.85 -4.49 22.36
CA TYR A 121 -1.49 -4.17 22.79
C TYR A 121 -0.56 -5.39 22.78
N ALA A 122 -1.06 -6.56 23.18
CA ALA A 122 -0.30 -7.81 23.09
C ALA A 122 0.14 -8.08 21.65
N PHE A 123 -0.79 -7.95 20.70
CA PHE A 123 -0.52 -8.11 19.28
C PHE A 123 0.51 -7.08 18.76
N LEU A 124 0.34 -5.79 19.06
CA LEU A 124 1.31 -4.75 18.67
C LEU A 124 2.70 -5.02 19.23
N ASN A 125 2.79 -5.48 20.48
CA ASN A 125 4.07 -5.83 21.12
C ASN A 125 4.75 -7.01 20.44
N GLU A 126 4.00 -8.03 20.05
CA GLU A 126 4.54 -9.20 19.35
C GLU A 126 5.14 -8.80 17.99
N GLU A 127 4.34 -8.10 17.15
CA GLU A 127 4.80 -7.64 15.82
C GLU A 127 6.01 -6.70 15.94
N TYR A 128 6.01 -5.77 16.91
CA TYR A 128 7.11 -4.83 17.10
C TYR A 128 8.38 -5.53 17.59
N LYS A 129 8.25 -6.43 18.55
CA LYS A 129 9.38 -7.20 19.10
C LYS A 129 10.02 -8.11 18.07
N GLN A 130 9.23 -8.70 17.15
CA GLN A 130 9.76 -9.50 16.07
C GLN A 130 10.69 -8.68 15.18
N VAL A 131 10.24 -7.51 14.72
CA VAL A 131 11.08 -6.62 13.88
C VAL A 131 12.29 -6.09 14.67
N MET A 132 12.11 -5.74 15.95
CA MET A 132 13.20 -5.27 16.79
C MET A 132 14.27 -6.35 17.05
N SER A 133 13.86 -7.62 17.14
CA SER A 133 14.78 -8.76 17.25
C SER A 133 15.60 -8.98 15.99
N ASP A 134 14.95 -8.93 14.84
CA ASP A 134 15.56 -9.24 13.54
C ASP A 134 16.39 -8.06 13.01
N PHE A 135 15.98 -6.81 13.29
CA PHE A 135 16.57 -5.57 12.77
C PHE A 135 16.76 -4.49 13.85
N PRO A 136 17.52 -4.77 14.95
CA PRO A 136 17.63 -3.88 16.12
C PRO A 136 18.20 -2.50 15.79
N GLU A 137 19.03 -2.41 14.73
CA GLU A 137 19.63 -1.14 14.29
C GLU A 137 18.67 -0.26 13.48
N MET A 138 17.56 -0.82 12.99
CA MET A 138 16.67 -0.13 12.06
C MET A 138 15.49 0.57 12.73
N ILE A 139 15.06 0.13 13.89
CA ILE A 139 13.95 0.73 14.64
C ILE A 139 14.36 1.12 16.06
N ASN A 140 13.60 2.01 16.68
CA ASN A 140 13.86 2.43 18.05
C ASN A 140 13.51 1.30 19.02
N PRO A 141 14.32 1.08 20.07
CA PRO A 141 13.94 0.13 21.11
C PRO A 141 12.70 0.62 21.86
N VAL A 142 11.72 -0.28 22.01
CA VAL A 142 10.50 -0.06 22.79
C VAL A 142 10.38 -1.19 23.80
N GLU A 143 10.29 -0.84 25.09
CA GLU A 143 10.16 -1.83 26.16
C GLU A 143 8.77 -2.48 26.12
N ILE A 144 7.73 -1.64 26.04
CA ILE A 144 6.34 -2.07 25.98
C ILE A 144 5.47 -1.07 25.23
N ILE A 145 4.60 -1.57 24.35
CA ILE A 145 3.51 -0.81 23.76
C ILE A 145 2.27 -0.99 24.65
N ASN A 146 1.85 0.09 25.27
CA ASN A 146 0.69 0.17 26.16
C ASN A 146 -0.09 1.46 25.89
N GLU A 147 -1.13 1.75 26.67
CA GLU A 147 -1.95 2.95 26.50
C GLU A 147 -1.14 4.26 26.56
N GLU A 148 -0.14 4.35 27.43
CA GLU A 148 0.72 5.53 27.54
C GLU A 148 1.57 5.73 26.28
N PHE A 149 2.18 4.66 25.77
CA PHE A 149 2.92 4.69 24.50
C PHE A 149 2.02 5.15 23.35
N VAL A 150 0.84 4.52 23.22
CA VAL A 150 -0.13 4.85 22.15
C VAL A 150 -0.60 6.29 22.28
N SER A 151 -0.91 6.78 23.46
CA SER A 151 -1.33 8.17 23.69
C SER A 151 -0.28 9.17 23.25
N ARG A 152 0.99 8.96 23.60
CA ARG A 152 2.12 9.81 23.18
C ARG A 152 2.34 9.75 21.66
N PHE A 153 2.24 8.56 21.09
CA PHE A 153 2.36 8.35 19.63
C PHE A 153 1.29 9.11 18.87
N LEU A 154 0.01 8.94 19.25
CA LEU A 154 -1.13 9.60 18.60
C LEU A 154 -1.07 11.13 18.74
N MET A 155 -0.71 11.64 19.91
CA MET A 155 -0.51 13.07 20.14
C MET A 155 0.58 13.63 19.21
N ARG A 156 1.70 12.93 19.05
CA ARG A 156 2.80 13.34 18.18
C ARG A 156 2.41 13.44 16.70
N ILE A 157 1.64 12.48 16.19
CA ILE A 157 1.19 12.46 14.78
C ILE A 157 -0.10 13.25 14.54
N GLY A 158 -0.72 13.80 15.60
CA GLY A 158 -1.96 14.57 15.53
C GLY A 158 -3.19 13.73 15.17
N MET A 159 -3.34 12.56 15.80
CA MET A 159 -4.50 11.69 15.64
C MET A 159 -5.35 11.65 16.93
N ASN A 160 -6.67 11.68 16.78
CA ASN A 160 -7.59 11.53 17.89
C ASN A 160 -7.63 10.08 18.39
N THR A 161 -7.50 9.89 19.71
CA THR A 161 -7.45 8.58 20.36
C THR A 161 -8.75 7.77 20.16
N GLU A 162 -9.90 8.41 20.28
CA GLU A 162 -11.19 7.76 20.09
C GLU A 162 -11.35 7.28 18.63
N MET A 163 -10.99 8.12 17.64
CA MET A 163 -10.99 7.74 16.24
C MET A 163 -10.05 6.56 15.97
N PHE A 164 -8.88 6.53 16.62
CA PHE A 164 -7.92 5.44 16.49
C PHE A 164 -8.53 4.08 16.85
N TYR A 165 -9.13 3.95 18.02
CA TYR A 165 -9.70 2.67 18.46
C TYR A 165 -11.02 2.34 17.75
N ARG A 166 -11.90 3.32 17.51
CA ARG A 166 -13.19 3.11 16.86
C ARG A 166 -13.11 2.83 15.36
N SER A 167 -11.95 3.08 14.73
CA SER A 167 -11.70 2.67 13.34
C SER A 167 -11.43 1.17 13.19
N LEU A 168 -11.35 0.41 14.28
CA LEU A 168 -11.15 -1.04 14.30
C LEU A 168 -12.41 -1.77 14.77
N PRO A 169 -12.91 -2.78 14.05
CA PRO A 169 -12.65 -3.05 12.65
C PRO A 169 -13.46 -2.16 11.71
N SER A 170 -12.93 -1.80 10.55
CA SER A 170 -13.68 -1.10 9.50
C SER A 170 -13.00 -1.18 8.13
N LEU A 171 -13.77 -1.04 7.06
CA LEU A 171 -13.29 -1.00 5.69
C LEU A 171 -13.02 0.43 5.25
N GLY A 172 -11.94 0.67 4.50
CA GLY A 172 -11.67 1.96 3.85
C GLY A 172 -12.57 2.25 2.65
N GLY A 173 -12.33 3.39 2.02
CA GLY A 173 -12.96 3.77 0.74
C GLY A 173 -12.06 3.43 -0.46
N GLY A 174 -12.47 3.91 -1.63
CA GLY A 174 -11.71 3.76 -2.86
C GLY A 174 -11.64 2.31 -3.35
N ASN A 175 -10.41 1.82 -3.57
CA ASN A 175 -10.19 0.45 -4.05
C ASN A 175 -10.39 -0.64 -2.97
N HIS A 176 -10.66 -0.28 -1.71
CA HIS A 176 -10.95 -1.25 -0.67
C HIS A 176 -12.27 -1.99 -0.92
N PHE A 177 -12.34 -3.25 -0.52
CA PHE A 177 -13.51 -4.10 -0.72
C PHE A 177 -13.59 -5.25 0.28
N LEU A 178 -14.80 -5.78 0.45
CA LEU A 178 -15.09 -7.09 0.99
C LEU A 178 -15.69 -7.92 -0.13
N GLU A 179 -15.21 -9.13 -0.34
CA GLU A 179 -15.63 -9.97 -1.46
C GLU A 179 -15.80 -11.43 -1.02
N TYR A 180 -16.94 -12.01 -1.32
CA TYR A 180 -17.09 -13.44 -1.30
C TYR A 180 -16.98 -13.97 -2.73
N GLY A 181 -16.19 -15.01 -2.94
CA GLY A 181 -15.99 -15.63 -4.24
C GLY A 181 -15.78 -17.13 -4.14
N GLU A 182 -15.80 -17.77 -5.30
CA GLU A 182 -15.72 -19.23 -5.42
C GLU A 182 -14.72 -19.63 -6.51
N THR A 183 -14.07 -20.78 -6.32
CA THR A 183 -13.28 -21.45 -7.35
C THR A 183 -14.15 -22.33 -8.25
N GLU A 184 -13.61 -22.78 -9.38
CA GLU A 184 -14.31 -23.70 -10.30
C GLU A 184 -14.66 -25.05 -9.66
N ASP A 185 -13.91 -25.47 -8.66
CA ASP A 185 -14.13 -26.69 -7.87
C ASP A 185 -14.98 -26.46 -6.61
N ASN A 186 -15.74 -25.36 -6.56
CA ASN A 186 -16.68 -24.99 -5.49
C ASN A 186 -16.05 -24.83 -4.10
N ARG A 187 -14.86 -24.22 -4.01
CA ARG A 187 -14.30 -23.77 -2.74
C ARG A 187 -14.70 -22.32 -2.52
N GLY A 188 -15.22 -22.00 -1.35
CA GLY A 188 -15.60 -20.63 -0.97
C GLY A 188 -14.45 -19.85 -0.35
N PHE A 189 -14.37 -18.55 -0.67
CA PHE A 189 -13.37 -17.64 -0.12
C PHE A 189 -14.02 -16.30 0.25
N PHE A 190 -13.66 -15.77 1.42
CA PHE A 190 -14.02 -14.40 1.79
C PHE A 190 -12.76 -13.54 1.87
N THR A 191 -12.71 -12.49 1.06
CA THR A 191 -11.54 -11.64 0.86
C THR A 191 -11.78 -10.23 1.37
N VAL A 192 -10.78 -9.65 2.02
CA VAL A 192 -10.76 -8.28 2.54
C VAL A 192 -9.59 -7.53 1.93
N HIS A 193 -9.85 -6.36 1.35
CA HIS A 193 -8.83 -5.39 0.96
C HIS A 193 -8.97 -4.14 1.80
N CYS A 194 -8.06 -3.91 2.73
CA CYS A 194 -8.07 -2.77 3.64
C CYS A 194 -6.65 -2.43 4.11
N GLY A 195 -6.49 -1.30 4.79
CA GLY A 195 -5.20 -0.84 5.31
C GLY A 195 -5.30 -0.27 6.72
N SER A 196 -4.34 0.61 7.05
CA SER A 196 -4.21 1.23 8.38
C SER A 196 -5.17 2.39 8.63
N ARG A 197 -6.19 2.56 7.81
CA ARG A 197 -7.20 3.61 7.94
C ARG A 197 -6.51 4.99 8.01
N ASN A 198 -7.05 5.92 8.82
CA ASN A 198 -6.46 7.25 8.98
C ASN A 198 -5.09 7.25 9.69
N LEU A 199 -4.71 6.16 10.38
CA LEU A 199 -3.42 6.06 11.06
C LEU A 199 -2.26 6.20 10.07
N GLY A 200 -2.26 5.43 8.98
CA GLY A 200 -1.22 5.49 7.95
C GLY A 200 -1.09 6.88 7.33
N VAL A 201 -2.22 7.55 7.06
CA VAL A 201 -2.25 8.94 6.58
C VAL A 201 -1.52 9.88 7.55
N LYS A 202 -1.81 9.77 8.85
CA LYS A 202 -1.19 10.61 9.88
C LYS A 202 0.30 10.34 10.02
N VAL A 203 0.71 9.08 10.02
CA VAL A 203 2.14 8.69 10.07
C VAL A 203 2.89 9.19 8.84
N CYS A 204 2.40 8.91 7.65
CA CYS A 204 3.04 9.36 6.41
C CYS A 204 3.18 10.88 6.36
N ASN A 205 2.10 11.63 6.64
CA ASN A 205 2.11 13.09 6.61
C ASN A 205 3.03 13.71 7.68
N TYR A 206 3.09 13.14 8.87
CA TYR A 206 4.01 13.59 9.93
C TYR A 206 5.46 13.47 9.47
N TRP A 207 5.84 12.30 8.95
CA TRP A 207 7.22 12.05 8.56
C TRP A 207 7.61 12.70 7.25
N ALA A 208 6.69 12.87 6.28
CA ALA A 208 6.93 13.65 5.06
C ALA A 208 7.21 15.13 5.39
N ARG A 209 6.48 15.69 6.37
CA ARG A 209 6.77 17.05 6.88
C ARG A 209 8.14 17.10 7.55
N LYS A 210 8.47 16.10 8.39
CA LYS A 210 9.79 16.02 9.03
C LYS A 210 10.93 15.92 8.02
N ALA A 211 10.76 15.13 6.95
CA ALA A 211 11.74 15.03 5.87
C ALA A 211 11.98 16.40 5.21
N LYS A 212 10.91 17.13 4.93
CA LYS A 212 10.97 18.46 4.36
C LYS A 212 11.62 19.48 5.29
N ASP A 213 11.22 19.49 6.57
CA ASP A 213 11.72 20.45 7.56
C ASP A 213 13.21 20.19 7.89
N SER A 214 13.63 18.94 8.04
CA SER A 214 15.01 18.56 8.38
C SER A 214 16.04 18.91 7.30
N CYS A 215 15.59 19.05 6.05
CA CYS A 215 16.43 19.38 4.90
C CYS A 215 16.17 20.78 4.36
N SER A 216 15.42 21.63 5.08
CA SER A 216 14.99 22.95 4.60
C SER A 216 16.09 24.01 4.66
N GLU A 217 17.03 23.91 5.61
CA GLU A 217 18.04 24.94 5.83
C GLU A 217 19.44 24.43 5.47
N ILE A 218 20.07 25.13 4.52
CA ILE A 218 21.49 24.94 4.21
C ILE A 218 22.31 25.53 5.35
N SER A 219 23.36 24.82 5.83
CA SER A 219 24.23 25.32 6.87
C SER A 219 24.85 26.67 6.50
N GLU A 220 25.13 27.50 7.48
CA GLU A 220 25.79 28.81 7.25
C GLU A 220 27.13 28.63 6.50
N LYS A 221 27.86 27.58 6.81
CA LYS A 221 29.12 27.22 6.12
C LYS A 221 28.89 26.93 4.64
N ASP A 222 27.89 26.11 4.29
CA ASP A 222 27.59 25.77 2.89
C ASP A 222 27.00 26.97 2.15
N TYR A 223 26.25 27.82 2.84
CA TYR A 223 25.78 29.08 2.26
C TYR A 223 26.91 29.98 1.83
N TYR A 224 27.94 30.20 2.68
CA TYR A 224 29.11 30.97 2.30
C TYR A 224 29.92 30.28 1.19
N ARG A 225 30.08 28.96 1.20
CA ARG A 225 30.73 28.22 0.12
C ARG A 225 30.03 28.47 -1.22
N ILE A 226 28.70 28.36 -1.27
CA ILE A 226 27.91 28.64 -2.49
C ILE A 226 28.15 30.04 -3.01
N ILE A 227 28.17 31.04 -2.12
CA ILE A 227 28.41 32.44 -2.52
C ILE A 227 29.81 32.61 -3.14
N GLU A 228 30.83 32.03 -2.54
CA GLU A 228 32.20 32.10 -3.04
C GLU A 228 32.34 31.38 -4.40
N GLU A 229 31.77 30.21 -4.57
CA GLU A 229 31.77 29.45 -5.83
C GLU A 229 31.08 30.25 -6.97
N VAL A 230 29.92 30.83 -6.69
CA VAL A 230 29.18 31.64 -7.68
C VAL A 230 29.99 32.90 -8.05
N LYS A 231 30.59 33.61 -7.08
CA LYS A 231 31.42 34.79 -7.35
C LYS A 231 32.68 34.43 -8.14
N ALA A 232 33.28 33.28 -7.91
CA ALA A 232 34.47 32.82 -8.64
C ALA A 232 34.13 32.37 -10.07
N SER A 233 32.94 31.82 -10.30
CA SER A 233 32.52 31.25 -11.59
C SER A 233 31.83 32.26 -12.52
N CYS A 234 31.26 33.37 -11.97
CA CYS A 234 30.51 34.35 -12.75
C CYS A 234 30.95 35.77 -12.44
N SER A 235 31.49 36.49 -13.46
CA SER A 235 31.91 37.89 -13.37
C SER A 235 30.74 38.89 -13.43
N ASP A 236 29.58 38.46 -13.95
CA ASP A 236 28.38 39.29 -14.06
C ASP A 236 27.59 39.30 -12.75
N ARG A 237 27.73 40.40 -12.00
CA ARG A 237 27.07 40.57 -10.69
C ARG A 237 25.55 40.56 -10.77
N THR A 238 24.96 40.87 -11.92
CA THR A 238 23.50 40.90 -12.08
C THR A 238 22.90 39.50 -12.04
N GLN A 239 23.67 38.46 -12.32
CA GLN A 239 23.24 37.08 -12.31
C GLN A 239 23.45 36.35 -10.96
N TRP A 240 24.24 36.93 -10.05
CA TRP A 240 24.63 36.27 -8.80
C TRP A 240 23.44 35.79 -7.98
N GLN A 241 22.41 36.62 -7.80
CA GLN A 241 21.25 36.27 -6.99
C GLN A 241 20.53 35.03 -7.55
N ARG A 242 20.36 34.96 -8.87
CA ARG A 242 19.77 33.79 -9.56
C ARG A 242 20.64 32.55 -9.40
N LEU A 243 21.93 32.66 -9.69
CA LEU A 243 22.90 31.56 -9.60
C LEU A 243 23.05 31.03 -8.17
N ILE A 244 23.06 31.89 -7.16
CA ILE A 244 23.07 31.48 -5.75
C ILE A 244 21.80 30.72 -5.41
N GLN A 245 20.65 31.16 -5.90
CA GLN A 245 19.39 30.44 -5.64
C GLN A 245 19.37 29.06 -6.33
N GLU A 246 19.81 28.96 -7.57
CA GLU A 246 19.96 27.70 -8.31
C GLU A 246 20.93 26.73 -7.60
N ALA A 247 22.09 27.25 -7.15
CA ALA A 247 23.07 26.45 -6.40
C ALA A 247 22.54 25.99 -5.04
N LYS A 248 21.74 26.81 -4.35
CA LYS A 248 21.07 26.39 -3.11
C LYS A 248 20.09 25.23 -3.34
N VAL A 249 19.30 25.29 -4.42
CA VAL A 249 18.39 24.19 -4.78
C VAL A 249 19.19 22.91 -5.02
N ARG A 250 20.23 22.98 -5.86
CA ARG A 250 21.09 21.84 -6.15
C ARG A 250 21.73 21.24 -4.90
N VAL A 251 22.32 22.06 -4.01
CA VAL A 251 22.92 21.57 -2.76
C VAL A 251 21.88 20.92 -1.85
N ARG A 252 20.67 21.47 -1.76
CA ARG A 252 19.58 20.85 -1.01
C ARG A 252 19.20 19.47 -1.57
N GLU A 253 19.16 19.33 -2.87
CA GLU A 253 18.77 18.07 -3.53
C GLU A 253 19.90 17.02 -3.49
N GLU A 254 21.13 17.43 -3.75
CA GLU A 254 22.27 16.52 -3.91
C GLU A 254 23.03 16.23 -2.60
N GLU A 255 23.21 17.21 -1.71
CA GLU A 255 24.00 17.05 -0.48
C GLU A 255 23.13 16.88 0.76
N TYR A 256 21.99 17.56 0.85
CA TYR A 256 21.08 17.51 1.99
C TYR A 256 19.95 16.51 1.82
N MET A 257 19.79 15.93 0.63
CA MET A 257 18.74 14.96 0.33
C MET A 257 17.36 15.47 0.75
N ALA A 258 16.97 16.62 0.20
CA ALA A 258 15.68 17.24 0.50
C ALA A 258 14.52 16.25 0.29
N ASP A 259 13.55 16.27 1.22
CA ASP A 259 12.39 15.38 1.27
C ASP A 259 12.69 13.90 1.62
N TYR A 260 13.93 13.59 2.02
CA TYR A 260 14.31 12.24 2.48
C TYR A 260 14.66 12.21 3.97
N LEU A 261 14.23 11.15 4.63
CA LEU A 261 14.60 10.80 6.00
C LEU A 261 15.89 9.99 5.99
N SER A 262 16.76 10.25 6.97
CA SER A 262 17.99 9.47 7.22
C SER A 262 18.30 9.41 8.73
N GLY A 263 19.23 8.56 9.13
CA GLY A 263 19.71 8.46 10.51
C GLY A 263 18.58 8.25 11.52
N THR A 264 18.55 9.08 12.57
CA THR A 264 17.55 8.97 13.65
C THR A 264 16.11 9.24 13.19
N TYR A 265 15.92 10.12 12.21
CA TYR A 265 14.60 10.36 11.64
C TYR A 265 14.08 9.16 10.85
N LEU A 266 14.93 8.53 10.04
CA LEU A 266 14.57 7.28 9.35
C LEU A 266 14.21 6.18 10.36
N LYS A 267 15.03 6.01 11.40
CA LYS A 267 14.77 5.04 12.47
C LYS A 267 13.42 5.28 13.16
N GLY A 268 13.06 6.55 13.42
CA GLY A 268 11.77 6.92 13.97
C GLY A 268 10.60 6.60 13.02
N TYR A 269 10.75 6.89 11.74
CA TYR A 269 9.76 6.56 10.71
C TYR A 269 9.51 5.05 10.60
N LEU A 270 10.58 4.26 10.55
CA LEU A 270 10.48 2.80 10.49
C LEU A 270 9.78 2.23 11.73
N SER A 271 10.06 2.80 12.91
CA SER A 271 9.36 2.42 14.15
C SER A 271 7.86 2.67 14.09
N ASP A 272 7.45 3.85 13.63
CA ASP A 272 6.03 4.19 13.46
C ASP A 272 5.36 3.36 12.36
N MET A 273 6.12 3.02 11.32
CA MET A 273 5.64 2.17 10.25
C MET A 273 5.30 0.76 10.73
N VAL A 274 6.15 0.16 11.58
CA VAL A 274 5.86 -1.16 12.18
C VAL A 274 4.55 -1.11 12.96
N VAL A 275 4.31 -0.05 13.74
CA VAL A 275 3.05 0.11 14.47
C VAL A 275 1.85 0.25 13.50
N ALA A 276 2.00 1.01 12.41
CA ALA A 276 0.92 1.20 11.43
C ALA A 276 0.62 -0.08 10.64
N GLN A 277 1.65 -0.86 10.29
CA GLN A 277 1.50 -2.17 9.64
C GLN A 277 0.79 -3.17 10.57
N ALA A 278 1.21 -3.24 11.83
CA ALA A 278 0.57 -4.10 12.83
C ALA A 278 -0.89 -3.69 13.07
N TYR A 279 -1.18 -2.39 13.13
CA TYR A 279 -2.55 -1.89 13.22
C TYR A 279 -3.42 -2.33 12.03
N ALA A 280 -2.90 -2.21 10.79
CA ALA A 280 -3.61 -2.64 9.59
C ALA A 280 -3.87 -4.15 9.62
N ARG A 281 -2.88 -4.95 10.02
CA ARG A 281 -3.04 -6.40 10.15
C ARG A 281 -4.06 -6.77 11.22
N PHE A 282 -4.07 -6.09 12.35
CA PHE A 282 -5.07 -6.30 13.39
C PHE A 282 -6.49 -5.94 12.91
N ASN A 283 -6.63 -4.87 12.09
CA ASN A 283 -7.91 -4.54 11.46
C ASN A 283 -8.45 -5.71 10.63
N HIS A 284 -7.62 -6.35 9.81
CA HIS A 284 -7.98 -7.54 9.04
C HIS A 284 -8.40 -8.70 9.93
N ILE A 285 -7.63 -9.02 10.97
CA ILE A 285 -7.93 -10.09 11.93
C ILE A 285 -9.29 -9.86 12.58
N MET A 286 -9.61 -8.62 12.95
CA MET A 286 -10.91 -8.29 13.55
C MET A 286 -12.07 -8.37 12.55
N ILE A 287 -11.86 -7.98 11.28
CA ILE A 287 -12.84 -8.17 10.21
C ILE A 287 -13.08 -9.67 9.98
N HIS A 288 -12.03 -10.47 9.87
CA HIS A 288 -12.12 -11.93 9.72
C HIS A 288 -12.90 -12.56 10.87
N ARG A 289 -12.62 -12.16 12.11
CA ARG A 289 -13.34 -12.65 13.31
C ARG A 289 -14.84 -12.39 13.21
N LEU A 290 -15.24 -11.13 12.92
CA LEU A 290 -16.67 -10.79 12.81
C LEU A 290 -17.37 -11.54 11.67
N VAL A 291 -16.72 -11.67 10.53
CA VAL A 291 -17.29 -12.41 9.40
C VAL A 291 -17.36 -13.91 9.68
N SER A 292 -16.35 -14.47 10.36
CA SER A 292 -16.36 -15.88 10.79
C SER A 292 -17.50 -16.18 11.76
N GLU A 293 -17.82 -15.26 12.68
CA GLU A 293 -18.97 -15.38 13.58
C GLU A 293 -20.30 -15.41 12.81
N ILE A 294 -20.44 -14.56 11.76
CA ILE A 294 -21.61 -14.57 10.87
C ILE A 294 -21.67 -15.91 10.10
N LEU A 295 -20.59 -16.32 9.47
CA LEU A 295 -20.52 -17.53 8.66
C LEU A 295 -20.88 -18.77 9.49
N TYR A 296 -20.28 -18.91 10.67
CA TYR A 296 -20.55 -20.05 11.55
C TYR A 296 -21.95 -19.99 12.16
N GLY A 297 -22.32 -18.84 12.73
CA GLY A 297 -23.57 -18.70 13.49
C GLY A 297 -24.84 -18.78 12.64
N HIS A 298 -24.80 -18.30 11.39
CA HIS A 298 -25.98 -18.25 10.51
C HIS A 298 -25.98 -19.32 9.41
N PHE A 299 -24.79 -19.70 8.93
CA PHE A 299 -24.70 -20.62 7.78
C PHE A 299 -24.01 -21.95 8.13
N GLY A 300 -23.45 -22.12 9.34
CA GLY A 300 -22.72 -23.31 9.73
C GLY A 300 -21.41 -23.51 8.96
N ILE A 301 -20.84 -22.41 8.42
CA ILE A 301 -19.63 -22.42 7.60
C ILE A 301 -18.43 -22.10 8.47
N GLU A 302 -17.41 -22.95 8.47
CA GLU A 302 -16.16 -22.78 9.20
C GLU A 302 -15.07 -22.17 8.31
N VAL A 303 -14.12 -21.46 8.91
CA VAL A 303 -12.88 -21.00 8.26
C VAL A 303 -11.82 -22.09 8.40
N LEU A 304 -11.20 -22.46 7.29
CA LEU A 304 -10.19 -23.52 7.21
C LEU A 304 -8.76 -22.97 7.24
N ASP A 305 -8.51 -21.86 6.54
CA ASP A 305 -7.19 -21.25 6.41
C ASP A 305 -7.31 -19.74 6.12
N GLU A 306 -6.23 -19.00 6.36
CA GLU A 306 -6.15 -17.56 6.13
C GLU A 306 -4.84 -17.19 5.43
N ILE A 307 -4.92 -16.30 4.42
CA ILE A 307 -3.77 -15.79 3.69
C ILE A 307 -3.75 -14.27 3.81
N PHE A 308 -2.58 -13.67 4.09
CA PHE A 308 -2.38 -12.22 4.18
C PHE A 308 -1.31 -11.78 3.20
N THR A 309 -1.60 -10.77 2.39
CA THR A 309 -0.70 -10.24 1.36
C THR A 309 -0.63 -8.71 1.43
N THR A 310 0.42 -8.19 2.03
CA THR A 310 0.64 -6.74 2.21
C THR A 310 1.36 -6.15 1.00
N HIS A 311 1.03 -4.90 0.61
CA HIS A 311 1.55 -4.29 -0.62
C HIS A 311 1.96 -2.80 -0.55
N ASN A 312 1.80 -2.12 0.59
CA ASN A 312 2.33 -0.77 0.83
C ASN A 312 3.08 -0.75 2.15
N TYR A 313 4.35 -1.14 2.14
CA TYR A 313 5.07 -1.36 3.39
C TYR A 313 6.59 -1.39 3.21
N ILE A 314 7.30 -1.37 4.34
CA ILE A 314 8.68 -1.83 4.41
C ILE A 314 8.63 -3.30 4.81
N ASP A 315 9.11 -4.17 3.93
CA ASP A 315 9.24 -5.60 4.17
C ASP A 315 10.53 -5.88 4.94
N PHE A 316 10.39 -6.26 6.20
CA PHE A 316 11.51 -6.58 7.11
C PHE A 316 11.90 -8.06 7.09
N LYS A 317 11.74 -8.74 5.95
CA LYS A 317 12.19 -10.12 5.80
C LYS A 317 13.51 -10.16 5.04
N ASP A 318 14.46 -10.98 5.52
CA ASP A 318 15.79 -11.22 4.95
C ASP A 318 16.59 -9.93 4.64
N HIS A 319 16.18 -9.18 3.62
CA HIS A 319 16.73 -7.88 3.25
C HIS A 319 15.59 -6.86 3.19
N PRO A 320 15.62 -5.80 4.02
CA PRO A 320 14.54 -4.83 4.02
C PRO A 320 14.29 -4.20 2.65
N MET A 321 13.04 -4.21 2.23
CA MET A 321 12.60 -3.75 0.91
C MET A 321 11.48 -2.72 1.04
N ILE A 322 11.50 -1.68 0.22
CA ILE A 322 10.35 -0.81 0.01
C ILE A 322 9.44 -1.47 -1.02
N ARG A 323 8.15 -1.62 -0.70
CA ARG A 323 7.13 -2.11 -1.61
C ARG A 323 5.96 -1.14 -1.63
N LYS A 324 5.62 -0.62 -2.82
CA LYS A 324 4.47 0.26 -3.04
C LYS A 324 3.59 -0.27 -4.16
N GLY A 325 2.40 -0.76 -3.81
CA GLY A 325 1.56 -1.47 -4.76
C GLY A 325 2.29 -2.70 -5.32
N ALA A 326 3.03 -3.39 -4.45
CA ALA A 326 3.84 -4.56 -4.79
C ALA A 326 3.89 -5.51 -3.60
N ILE A 327 3.82 -6.80 -3.86
CA ILE A 327 3.74 -7.84 -2.83
C ILE A 327 5.02 -8.68 -2.79
N ARG A 328 5.27 -9.28 -1.63
CA ARG A 328 6.31 -10.30 -1.46
C ARG A 328 5.92 -11.59 -2.18
N ALA A 329 6.88 -12.23 -2.83
CA ALA A 329 6.69 -13.47 -3.59
C ALA A 329 7.87 -14.45 -3.36
N TYR A 330 8.22 -14.72 -2.10
CA TYR A 330 9.24 -15.70 -1.74
C TYR A 330 8.75 -17.12 -2.03
N ALA A 331 9.69 -18.05 -2.19
CA ALA A 331 9.40 -19.45 -2.52
C ALA A 331 8.42 -20.08 -1.51
N ASN A 332 7.39 -20.70 -2.03
CA ASN A 332 6.34 -21.37 -1.28
C ASN A 332 5.41 -20.45 -0.44
N GLU A 333 5.62 -19.14 -0.41
CA GLU A 333 4.67 -18.23 0.21
C GLU A 333 3.41 -18.11 -0.65
N LEU A 334 2.24 -18.24 -0.02
CA LEU A 334 0.97 -17.96 -0.66
C LEU A 334 0.77 -16.43 -0.74
N CYS A 335 0.25 -15.98 -1.86
CA CYS A 335 -0.08 -14.58 -2.06
C CYS A 335 -1.33 -14.41 -2.93
N ILE A 336 -1.97 -13.25 -2.80
CA ILE A 336 -3.23 -12.93 -3.44
C ILE A 336 -3.00 -11.78 -4.41
N ILE A 337 -3.49 -11.92 -5.64
CA ILE A 337 -3.43 -10.88 -6.67
C ILE A 337 -4.85 -10.62 -7.16
N PRO A 338 -5.54 -9.57 -6.64
CA PRO A 338 -6.86 -9.16 -7.11
C PRO A 338 -6.79 -8.46 -8.47
N PHE A 339 -7.78 -8.65 -9.31
CA PHE A 339 -7.88 -8.00 -10.61
C PHE A 339 -8.89 -6.85 -10.59
N ASN A 340 -10.16 -7.15 -10.45
CA ASN A 340 -11.27 -6.20 -10.38
C ASN A 340 -12.55 -6.88 -9.86
N MET A 341 -13.62 -6.10 -9.66
CA MET A 341 -14.91 -6.58 -9.10
C MET A 341 -15.59 -7.69 -9.89
N ARG A 342 -15.27 -7.87 -11.19
CA ARG A 342 -15.84 -8.91 -12.06
C ARG A 342 -14.94 -10.13 -12.18
N ASP A 343 -13.64 -9.90 -12.35
CA ASP A 343 -12.68 -10.96 -12.66
C ASP A 343 -12.13 -11.64 -11.39
N GLY A 344 -12.30 -11.00 -10.23
CA GLY A 344 -11.93 -11.53 -8.93
C GLY A 344 -10.42 -11.50 -8.68
N LEU A 345 -9.87 -12.60 -8.18
CA LEU A 345 -8.48 -12.68 -7.77
C LEU A 345 -7.84 -14.04 -8.12
N ALA A 346 -6.52 -14.07 -8.11
CA ALA A 346 -5.73 -15.30 -8.14
C ALA A 346 -5.08 -15.55 -6.79
N ILE A 347 -5.13 -16.80 -6.32
CA ILE A 347 -4.28 -17.29 -5.24
C ILE A 347 -3.06 -17.94 -5.87
N CYS A 348 -1.90 -17.46 -5.47
CA CYS A 348 -0.62 -17.75 -6.10
C CYS A 348 0.39 -18.26 -5.07
N ARG A 349 1.43 -18.92 -5.57
CA ARG A 349 2.62 -19.30 -4.82
C ARG A 349 3.83 -18.57 -5.37
N GLY A 350 4.61 -17.89 -4.51
CA GLY A 350 5.83 -17.20 -4.89
C GLY A 350 6.91 -18.15 -5.39
N LYS A 351 7.73 -17.67 -6.34
CA LYS A 351 8.85 -18.38 -6.93
C LYS A 351 10.23 -17.86 -6.50
N SER A 352 10.31 -16.85 -5.62
CA SER A 352 11.59 -16.22 -5.18
C SER A 352 12.45 -15.73 -6.32
N ASN A 353 11.89 -15.06 -7.32
CA ASN A 353 12.67 -14.57 -8.45
C ASN A 353 13.51 -13.33 -8.05
N PRO A 354 14.87 -13.44 -7.99
CA PRO A 354 15.72 -12.33 -7.57
C PRO A 354 15.73 -11.19 -8.59
N ASP A 355 15.52 -11.48 -9.89
CA ASP A 355 15.43 -10.44 -10.91
C ASP A 355 14.19 -9.56 -10.76
N TRP A 356 13.20 -9.99 -9.97
CA TRP A 356 11.99 -9.27 -9.60
C TRP A 356 12.04 -8.70 -8.19
N ASN A 357 13.19 -8.66 -7.52
CA ASN A 357 13.30 -8.34 -6.10
C ASN A 357 12.41 -9.21 -5.21
N TYR A 358 12.22 -10.50 -5.58
CA TYR A 358 11.31 -11.41 -4.87
C TYR A 358 9.89 -10.83 -4.73
N THR A 359 9.41 -10.16 -5.78
CA THR A 359 8.21 -9.31 -5.78
C THR A 359 7.26 -9.74 -6.89
N ALA A 360 5.95 -9.58 -6.64
CA ALA A 360 4.89 -9.69 -7.63
C ALA A 360 4.01 -8.42 -7.61
N PRO A 361 3.19 -8.17 -8.65
CA PRO A 361 2.22 -7.07 -8.62
C PRO A 361 1.16 -7.31 -7.53
N HIS A 362 0.62 -6.23 -6.99
CA HIS A 362 -0.43 -6.29 -5.98
C HIS A 362 -1.83 -6.42 -6.56
N GLY A 363 -1.98 -6.30 -7.89
CA GLY A 363 -3.27 -6.34 -8.56
C GLY A 363 -3.14 -6.19 -10.07
N ALA A 364 -4.22 -5.78 -10.74
CA ALA A 364 -4.21 -5.56 -12.19
C ALA A 364 -3.55 -4.22 -12.59
N GLY A 365 -3.62 -3.20 -11.74
CA GLY A 365 -3.25 -1.83 -12.09
C GLY A 365 -4.34 -1.10 -12.90
N ARG A 366 -4.39 0.19 -12.77
CA ARG A 366 -5.39 1.03 -13.44
C ARG A 366 -4.90 1.47 -14.83
N ILE A 367 -5.85 1.58 -15.77
CA ILE A 367 -5.67 2.25 -17.08
C ILE A 367 -6.33 3.62 -17.10
N LEU A 368 -7.25 3.90 -16.17
CA LEU A 368 -7.90 5.20 -16.02
C LEU A 368 -7.67 5.72 -14.60
N SER A 369 -7.34 7.00 -14.48
CA SER A 369 -7.39 7.66 -13.18
C SER A 369 -8.82 7.67 -12.65
N ARG A 370 -9.03 7.85 -11.33
CA ARG A 370 -10.39 7.90 -10.74
C ARG A 370 -11.26 8.97 -11.39
N SER A 371 -10.72 10.17 -11.60
CA SER A 371 -11.44 11.26 -12.27
C SER A 371 -11.74 10.95 -13.74
N ALA A 372 -10.80 10.35 -14.46
CA ALA A 372 -11.01 9.94 -15.84
C ALA A 372 -12.09 8.86 -15.96
N ALA A 373 -12.08 7.86 -15.07
CA ALA A 373 -13.09 6.83 -15.02
C ALA A 373 -14.49 7.40 -14.78
N LYS A 374 -14.67 8.27 -13.79
CA LYS A 374 -15.96 8.96 -13.52
C LYS A 374 -16.45 9.82 -14.69
N MET A 375 -15.55 10.37 -15.52
CA MET A 375 -15.92 11.18 -16.67
C MET A 375 -16.22 10.33 -17.93
N GLN A 376 -15.57 9.20 -18.12
CA GLN A 376 -15.59 8.44 -19.37
C GLN A 376 -16.49 7.21 -19.34
N LEU A 377 -16.62 6.57 -18.14
CA LEU A 377 -17.41 5.35 -18.01
C LEU A 377 -18.88 5.66 -17.78
N LYS A 378 -19.74 4.73 -18.16
CA LYS A 378 -21.19 4.84 -18.02
C LYS A 378 -21.72 3.80 -17.03
N MET A 379 -22.70 4.20 -16.23
CA MET A 379 -23.36 3.31 -15.27
C MET A 379 -23.97 2.07 -15.95
N GLU A 380 -24.64 2.24 -17.09
CA GLU A 380 -25.23 1.11 -17.84
C GLU A 380 -24.17 0.05 -18.22
N GLU A 381 -22.97 0.47 -18.64
CA GLU A 381 -21.87 -0.46 -18.95
C GLU A 381 -21.34 -1.14 -17.69
N PHE A 382 -21.26 -0.40 -16.57
CA PHE A 382 -20.83 -0.93 -15.29
C PHE A 382 -21.83 -1.97 -14.76
N GLU A 383 -23.11 -1.66 -14.72
CA GLU A 383 -24.19 -2.57 -14.33
C GLU A 383 -24.19 -3.85 -15.20
N ASN A 384 -24.11 -3.70 -16.52
CA ASN A 384 -24.04 -4.83 -17.45
C ASN A 384 -22.81 -5.73 -17.23
N THR A 385 -21.67 -5.14 -16.86
CA THR A 385 -20.44 -5.87 -16.59
C THR A 385 -20.54 -6.69 -15.29
N MET A 386 -21.35 -6.24 -14.32
CA MET A 386 -21.49 -6.84 -13.00
C MET A 386 -22.66 -7.82 -12.83
N THR A 387 -23.35 -8.20 -13.92
CA THR A 387 -24.58 -9.03 -13.89
C THR A 387 -24.44 -10.37 -13.17
N ASN A 388 -23.22 -10.94 -13.10
CA ASN A 388 -22.93 -12.22 -12.44
C ASN A 388 -22.38 -12.07 -11.01
N VAL A 389 -22.32 -10.84 -10.49
CA VAL A 389 -21.83 -10.54 -9.14
C VAL A 389 -22.91 -9.80 -8.38
N TYR A 390 -23.36 -10.36 -7.27
CA TYR A 390 -24.30 -9.67 -6.38
C TYR A 390 -23.60 -8.51 -5.68
N SER A 391 -24.13 -7.31 -5.79
CA SER A 391 -23.57 -6.14 -5.12
C SER A 391 -24.60 -5.00 -5.04
N THR A 392 -24.92 -4.55 -3.84
CA THR A 392 -25.71 -3.33 -3.62
C THR A 392 -24.88 -2.06 -3.77
N THR A 393 -23.58 -2.18 -4.00
CA THR A 393 -22.64 -1.06 -4.11
C THR A 393 -22.22 -0.71 -5.54
N VAL A 394 -22.85 -1.30 -6.55
CA VAL A 394 -22.72 -0.88 -7.95
C VAL A 394 -23.57 0.38 -8.18
N CYS A 395 -22.91 1.54 -8.13
CA CYS A 395 -23.56 2.86 -8.21
C CYS A 395 -22.59 3.93 -8.73
N GLU A 396 -23.08 5.17 -8.92
CA GLU A 396 -22.23 6.30 -9.34
C GLU A 396 -21.02 6.55 -8.42
N GLY A 397 -21.19 6.33 -7.12
CA GLY A 397 -20.12 6.49 -6.10
C GLY A 397 -18.94 5.55 -6.33
N THR A 398 -19.18 4.37 -6.91
CA THR A 398 -18.18 3.33 -7.19
C THR A 398 -17.83 3.18 -8.68
N LEU A 399 -18.32 4.04 -9.56
CA LEU A 399 -18.09 3.98 -11.01
C LEU A 399 -16.61 3.98 -11.37
N ASP A 400 -15.77 4.69 -10.62
CA ASP A 400 -14.33 4.70 -10.81
C ASP A 400 -13.62 3.39 -10.44
N GLU A 401 -14.30 2.48 -9.76
CA GLU A 401 -13.84 1.13 -9.44
C GLU A 401 -14.36 0.04 -10.39
N SER A 402 -15.12 0.46 -11.41
CA SER A 402 -15.62 -0.43 -12.47
C SER A 402 -14.49 -1.25 -13.10
N PRO A 403 -14.74 -2.52 -13.50
CA PRO A 403 -13.75 -3.37 -14.16
C PRO A 403 -13.06 -2.73 -15.37
N MET A 404 -13.73 -1.84 -16.10
CA MET A 404 -13.18 -1.14 -17.26
C MET A 404 -12.10 -0.11 -16.92
N ALA A 405 -11.92 0.24 -15.64
CA ALA A 405 -10.86 1.15 -15.19
C ALA A 405 -9.49 0.45 -15.00
N TYR A 406 -9.43 -0.88 -15.14
CA TYR A 406 -8.28 -1.71 -14.84
C TYR A 406 -7.70 -2.40 -16.09
N LYS A 407 -6.41 -2.76 -16.03
CA LYS A 407 -5.77 -3.58 -17.08
C LYS A 407 -6.47 -4.94 -17.18
N PRO A 408 -6.52 -5.53 -18.37
CA PRO A 408 -7.11 -6.87 -18.55
C PRO A 408 -6.41 -7.92 -17.71
N MET A 409 -7.18 -8.80 -17.06
CA MET A 409 -6.67 -9.87 -16.21
C MET A 409 -5.69 -10.78 -16.95
N ASP A 410 -5.97 -11.16 -18.20
CA ASP A 410 -5.15 -12.06 -19.01
C ASP A 410 -3.77 -11.47 -19.33
N GLU A 411 -3.66 -10.15 -19.47
CA GLU A 411 -2.37 -9.46 -19.60
C GLU A 411 -1.52 -9.67 -18.35
N ILE A 412 -2.08 -9.41 -17.17
CA ILE A 412 -1.36 -9.57 -15.89
C ILE A 412 -0.99 -11.02 -15.65
N VAL A 413 -1.92 -11.95 -15.83
CA VAL A 413 -1.70 -13.40 -15.68
C VAL A 413 -0.50 -13.87 -16.51
N ARG A 414 -0.40 -13.44 -17.76
CA ARG A 414 0.73 -13.78 -18.63
C ARG A 414 2.05 -13.18 -18.14
N LEU A 415 2.04 -11.96 -17.63
CA LEU A 415 3.26 -11.25 -17.24
C LEU A 415 3.83 -11.69 -15.90
N ILE A 416 3.03 -12.23 -14.99
CA ILE A 416 3.47 -12.62 -13.63
C ILE A 416 4.06 -14.04 -13.55
N GLU A 417 3.95 -14.83 -14.63
CA GLU A 417 4.50 -16.20 -14.67
C GLU A 417 5.93 -16.33 -14.13
N PRO A 418 6.88 -15.40 -14.41
CA PRO A 418 8.24 -15.52 -13.89
C PRO A 418 8.37 -15.41 -12.38
N THR A 419 7.43 -14.82 -11.66
CA THR A 419 7.54 -14.51 -10.24
C THR A 419 6.56 -15.28 -9.34
N VAL A 420 5.43 -15.75 -9.87
CA VAL A 420 4.45 -16.56 -9.14
C VAL A 420 3.93 -17.73 -9.98
N GLU A 421 3.49 -18.78 -9.29
CA GLU A 421 2.66 -19.86 -9.81
C GLU A 421 1.22 -19.59 -9.41
N ILE A 422 0.30 -19.50 -10.38
CA ILE A 422 -1.14 -19.39 -10.08
C ILE A 422 -1.65 -20.76 -9.71
N LEU A 423 -2.23 -20.89 -8.53
CA LEU A 423 -2.80 -22.14 -8.03
C LEU A 423 -4.27 -22.27 -8.47
N TYR A 424 -5.06 -21.21 -8.29
CA TYR A 424 -6.45 -21.14 -8.71
C TYR A 424 -6.95 -19.71 -8.76
N PHE A 425 -8.06 -19.51 -9.47
CA PHE A 425 -8.80 -18.26 -9.53
C PHE A 425 -10.02 -18.34 -8.61
N VAL A 426 -10.30 -17.25 -7.92
CA VAL A 426 -11.52 -17.05 -7.14
C VAL A 426 -12.38 -16.05 -7.88
N ARG A 427 -13.57 -16.48 -8.32
CA ARG A 427 -14.55 -15.66 -9.04
C ARG A 427 -15.48 -15.00 -8.05
N PRO A 428 -15.69 -13.68 -8.12
CA PRO A 428 -16.56 -12.99 -7.18
C PRO A 428 -18.01 -13.40 -7.36
N LYS A 429 -18.69 -13.55 -6.24
CA LYS A 429 -20.13 -13.78 -6.13
C LYS A 429 -20.82 -12.63 -5.41
N ILE A 430 -20.15 -12.05 -4.41
CA ILE A 430 -20.60 -10.87 -3.68
C ILE A 430 -19.43 -9.88 -3.62
N ASN A 431 -19.68 -8.59 -3.90
CA ASN A 431 -18.66 -7.56 -3.72
C ASN A 431 -19.24 -6.33 -3.04
N ILE A 432 -18.62 -5.89 -1.97
CA ILE A 432 -19.04 -4.77 -1.11
C ILE A 432 -17.95 -3.70 -1.11
N LYS A 433 -18.31 -2.48 -1.44
CA LYS A 433 -17.43 -1.30 -1.40
C LYS A 433 -18.07 -0.16 -0.62
N ALA A 434 -17.24 0.81 -0.23
CA ALA A 434 -17.77 2.08 0.25
C ALA A 434 -18.41 2.84 -0.92
N THR A 435 -19.63 3.33 -0.73
CA THR A 435 -20.39 4.11 -1.71
C THR A 435 -20.24 5.62 -1.51
N ASP A 436 -19.64 6.04 -0.39
CA ASP A 436 -19.43 7.45 -0.07
C ASP A 436 -18.33 8.00 -1.02
N ALA A 437 -18.64 9.07 -1.71
CA ALA A 437 -17.64 9.81 -2.47
C ALA A 437 -16.52 10.29 -1.51
N GLU A 438 -15.29 10.02 -1.87
CA GLU A 438 -14.13 10.59 -1.19
C GLU A 438 -14.08 12.13 -1.34
#